data_a77a587e4f5915ca14a479b5483941cd
#
_entry.id   a77a587e4f5915ca14a479b5483941cd
#
_cell.length_a   1.000
_cell.length_b   1.000
_cell.length_c   1.000
_cell.angle_alpha   90.00
_cell.angle_beta   90.00
_cell.angle_gamma   90.00
#
_symmetry.space_group_name_H-M   'P 1'
#
loop_
_entity.id
_entity.type
_entity.pdbx_description
1 polymer ?
#
loop_
_entity_poly.entity_id
_entity_poly.type
_entity_poly.pdbx_seq_one_letter_code
_entity_poly.pdbx_strand_id
1 'polypeptide(L)'
;QYCRADEVYCVGKKFQDYMMHFLCRWANKRHIPFQIHTGLQEGNANIISYSDPTLLTNLFRQYKDVNFDIFHIGYPYQHTLSALAKVFPNVYIDMCWAHIISPTACVNSLVEWADSVPLNKINAFGGDYCFIDGVSGHQHMARMNISRALAIKVEEGLFDVEEAKRIGKMMFYDTPKKLFHLKNV
;
A
#
# COMPACT_ATOMS: atom_id res chain seq x y z
N GLN A 1 17.96 28.75 13.65
CA GLN A 1 18.26 28.76 12.21
C GLN A 1 17.50 27.60 11.60
N TYR A 2 16.47 27.89 10.79
CA TYR A 2 15.76 26.85 10.03
C TYR A 2 16.67 26.48 8.85
N CYS A 3 17.26 25.28 8.88
CA CYS A 3 17.86 24.72 7.68
C CYS A 3 16.78 24.57 6.62
N ARG A 4 17.05 24.96 5.39
CA ARG A 4 16.14 24.67 4.27
C ARG A 4 16.00 23.17 4.14
N ALA A 5 14.78 22.68 3.88
CA ALA A 5 14.50 21.25 3.79
C ALA A 5 15.39 20.54 2.76
N ASP A 6 15.75 21.22 1.68
CA ASP A 6 16.68 20.80 0.63
C ASP A 6 18.13 20.58 1.14
N GLU A 7 18.64 21.40 2.07
CA GLU A 7 19.97 21.25 2.65
C GLU A 7 20.07 20.04 3.59
N VAL A 8 19.06 19.82 4.44
CA VAL A 8 19.00 18.65 5.34
C VAL A 8 18.91 17.36 4.53
N TYR A 9 18.16 17.37 3.43
CA TYR A 9 17.99 16.22 2.55
C TYR A 9 19.31 15.80 1.88
N CYS A 10 20.12 16.79 1.45
CA CYS A 10 21.38 16.51 0.76
C CYS A 10 22.46 15.94 1.67
N VAL A 11 22.58 16.42 2.91
CA VAL A 11 23.64 16.00 3.84
C VAL A 11 23.47 14.56 4.32
N GLY A 12 22.24 14.12 4.54
CA GLY A 12 21.92 12.77 5.00
C GLY A 12 21.71 11.72 3.91
N LYS A 13 21.56 12.12 2.65
CA LYS A 13 21.07 11.26 1.57
C LYS A 13 21.89 9.98 1.38
N LYS A 14 23.20 10.08 1.30
CA LYS A 14 24.07 8.90 1.10
C LYS A 14 23.94 7.88 2.24
N PHE A 15 23.80 8.35 3.47
CA PHE A 15 23.59 7.49 4.62
C PHE A 15 22.19 6.86 4.59
N GLN A 16 21.15 7.63 4.27
CA GLN A 16 19.78 7.14 4.14
C GLN A 16 19.68 6.09 3.02
N ASP A 17 20.27 6.36 1.86
CA ASP A 17 20.31 5.40 0.74
C ASP A 17 21.03 4.10 1.16
N TYR A 18 22.17 4.20 1.83
CA TYR A 18 22.89 3.05 2.35
C TYR A 18 22.03 2.24 3.34
N MET A 19 21.36 2.91 4.28
CA MET A 19 20.50 2.27 5.27
C MET A 19 19.29 1.60 4.61
N MET A 20 18.68 2.23 3.60
CA MET A 20 17.60 1.62 2.86
C MET A 20 18.05 0.32 2.18
N HIS A 21 19.20 0.32 1.52
CA HIS A 21 19.78 -0.88 0.94
C HIS A 21 20.16 -1.94 2.00
N PHE A 22 20.66 -1.50 3.17
CA PHE A 22 20.94 -2.41 4.28
C PHE A 22 19.67 -3.09 4.77
N LEU A 23 18.59 -2.33 4.98
CA LEU A 23 17.29 -2.86 5.42
C LEU A 23 16.66 -3.80 4.38
N CYS A 24 16.75 -3.48 3.08
CA CYS A 24 16.29 -4.37 2.03
C CYS A 24 17.04 -5.72 2.04
N ARG A 25 18.38 -5.70 2.19
CA ARG A 25 19.17 -6.94 2.33
C ARG A 25 18.81 -7.72 3.59
N TRP A 26 18.54 -7.01 4.68
CA TRP A 26 18.15 -7.62 5.95
C TRP A 26 16.76 -8.27 5.84
N ALA A 27 15.79 -7.61 5.22
CA ALA A 27 14.46 -8.14 4.94
C ALA A 27 14.52 -9.37 4.03
N ASN A 28 15.32 -9.29 2.96
CA ASN A 28 15.54 -10.41 2.03
C ASN A 28 16.08 -11.66 2.74
N LYS A 29 17.12 -11.49 3.54
CA LYS A 29 17.72 -12.60 4.31
C LYS A 29 16.74 -13.29 5.27
N ARG A 30 15.71 -12.57 5.71
CA ARG A 30 14.71 -13.07 6.67
C ARG A 30 13.38 -13.44 6.04
N HIS A 31 13.24 -13.22 4.73
CA HIS A 31 12.00 -13.44 3.98
C HIS A 31 10.80 -12.70 4.60
N ILE A 32 11.02 -11.47 5.05
CA ILE A 32 9.95 -10.61 5.58
C ILE A 32 9.62 -9.50 4.58
N PRO A 33 8.35 -9.11 4.47
CA PRO A 33 7.96 -7.98 3.63
C PRO A 33 8.51 -6.67 4.18
N PHE A 34 8.70 -5.69 3.28
CA PHE A 34 9.21 -4.37 3.62
C PHE A 34 8.10 -3.35 3.37
N GLN A 35 7.54 -2.80 4.45
CA GLN A 35 6.46 -1.82 4.39
C GLN A 35 7.04 -0.42 4.22
N ILE A 36 6.47 0.36 3.29
CA ILE A 36 6.94 1.70 2.98
C ILE A 36 5.75 2.65 2.88
N HIS A 37 5.77 3.71 3.68
CA HIS A 37 4.84 4.83 3.55
C HIS A 37 5.11 5.61 2.27
N THR A 38 4.07 5.88 1.49
CA THR A 38 4.16 6.67 0.25
C THR A 38 2.99 7.65 0.13
N GLY A 39 3.17 8.68 -0.67
CA GLY A 39 2.17 9.72 -0.85
C GLY A 39 1.96 10.58 0.38
N LEU A 40 0.70 10.83 0.72
CA LEU A 40 0.32 11.62 1.89
C LEU A 40 0.68 10.88 3.17
N GLN A 41 1.42 11.55 4.04
CA GLN A 41 1.82 11.05 5.35
C GLN A 41 1.26 11.95 6.45
N GLU A 42 1.29 11.46 7.68
CA GLU A 42 0.92 12.26 8.84
C GLU A 42 1.90 13.45 9.03
N GLY A 43 1.38 14.57 9.51
CA GLY A 43 2.15 15.77 9.81
C GLY A 43 1.90 16.91 8.83
N ASN A 44 2.39 18.09 9.22
CA ASN A 44 2.24 19.34 8.46
C ASN A 44 3.44 19.54 7.52
N ALA A 45 3.21 20.29 6.43
CA ALA A 45 4.24 20.68 5.47
C ALA A 45 4.97 19.50 4.79
N ASN A 46 4.27 18.42 4.55
CA ASN A 46 4.78 17.26 3.82
C ASN A 46 5.01 17.63 2.33
N ILE A 47 6.20 17.36 1.82
CA ILE A 47 6.51 17.53 0.40
C ILE A 47 6.11 16.24 -0.32
N ILE A 48 4.89 16.21 -0.85
CA ILE A 48 4.27 15.01 -1.41
C ILE A 48 5.14 14.35 -2.51
N SER A 49 5.84 15.13 -3.32
CA SER A 49 6.70 14.57 -4.37
C SER A 49 7.90 13.77 -3.83
N TYR A 50 8.29 13.95 -2.58
CA TYR A 50 9.36 13.16 -1.96
C TYR A 50 8.91 11.77 -1.51
N SER A 51 7.63 11.54 -1.49
CA SER A 51 6.99 10.26 -1.19
C SER A 51 6.28 9.62 -2.40
N ASP A 52 6.63 10.06 -3.61
CA ASP A 52 6.17 9.44 -4.86
C ASP A 52 6.69 7.99 -4.93
N PRO A 53 5.82 6.98 -5.08
CA PRO A 53 6.24 5.57 -5.12
C PRO A 53 7.17 5.23 -6.29
N THR A 54 7.22 6.04 -7.36
CA THR A 54 8.16 5.83 -8.47
C THR A 54 9.61 5.96 -8.05
N LEU A 55 9.91 6.71 -7.00
CA LEU A 55 11.26 6.87 -6.44
C LEU A 55 11.82 5.53 -5.92
N LEU A 56 10.96 4.55 -5.64
CA LEU A 56 11.33 3.22 -5.14
C LEU A 56 11.64 2.21 -6.27
N THR A 57 11.45 2.59 -7.53
CA THR A 57 11.58 1.69 -8.70
C THR A 57 12.91 0.91 -8.73
N ASN A 58 14.01 1.57 -8.36
CA ASN A 58 15.32 0.92 -8.33
C ASN A 58 15.41 -0.16 -7.23
N LEU A 59 14.75 0.04 -6.09
CA LEU A 59 14.68 -0.97 -5.02
C LEU A 59 13.89 -2.19 -5.49
N PHE A 60 12.73 -1.98 -6.13
CA PHE A 60 11.90 -3.07 -6.67
C PHE A 60 12.64 -3.93 -7.67
N ARG A 61 13.45 -3.31 -8.54
CA ARG A 61 14.28 -4.00 -9.54
C ARG A 61 15.45 -4.76 -8.92
N GLN A 62 16.09 -4.16 -7.92
CA GLN A 62 17.30 -4.70 -7.29
C GLN A 62 17.01 -5.84 -6.33
N TYR A 63 15.91 -5.75 -5.57
CA TYR A 63 15.55 -6.69 -4.52
C TYR A 63 14.30 -7.48 -4.89
N LYS A 64 14.40 -8.31 -5.93
CA LYS A 64 13.27 -9.07 -6.52
C LYS A 64 12.64 -10.07 -5.55
N ASP A 65 13.40 -10.53 -4.57
CA ASP A 65 12.96 -11.51 -3.56
C ASP A 65 12.41 -10.85 -2.29
N VAL A 66 12.41 -9.51 -2.22
CA VAL A 66 11.75 -8.73 -1.16
C VAL A 66 10.39 -8.32 -1.64
N ASN A 67 9.35 -8.67 -0.91
CA ASN A 67 8.01 -8.15 -1.14
C ASN A 67 7.90 -6.75 -0.52
N PHE A 68 7.61 -5.76 -1.33
CA PHE A 68 7.39 -4.38 -0.91
C PHE A 68 5.89 -4.13 -0.76
N ASP A 69 5.48 -3.73 0.43
CA ASP A 69 4.10 -3.42 0.78
C ASP A 69 3.95 -1.90 0.88
N ILE A 70 3.29 -1.31 -0.11
CA ILE A 70 3.27 0.13 -0.34
C ILE A 70 1.99 0.74 0.24
N PHE A 71 2.16 1.55 1.30
CA PHE A 71 1.11 2.10 2.13
C PHE A 71 0.35 3.28 1.51
N HIS A 72 -0.85 3.50 2.04
CA HIS A 72 -1.70 4.68 1.81
C HIS A 72 -2.19 4.80 0.37
N ILE A 73 -2.26 3.66 -0.38
CA ILE A 73 -2.56 3.64 -1.82
C ILE A 73 -1.64 4.59 -2.65
N GLY A 74 -0.54 5.06 -2.04
CA GLY A 74 0.32 6.08 -2.63
C GLY A 74 -0.36 7.43 -2.83
N TYR A 75 -1.47 7.74 -2.14
CA TYR A 75 -2.29 8.92 -2.41
C TYR A 75 -1.46 10.22 -2.45
N PRO A 76 -1.51 11.04 -3.52
CA PRO A 76 -2.43 11.01 -4.67
C PRO A 76 -1.89 10.24 -5.91
N TYR A 77 -0.91 9.36 -5.77
CA TYR A 77 -0.26 8.61 -6.87
C TYR A 77 -0.87 7.22 -7.11
N GLN A 78 -2.14 6.99 -6.75
CA GLN A 78 -2.78 5.68 -6.82
C GLN A 78 -2.78 5.05 -8.22
N HIS A 79 -2.91 5.85 -9.28
CA HIS A 79 -2.81 5.38 -10.66
C HIS A 79 -1.38 4.94 -11.02
N THR A 80 -0.39 5.70 -10.55
CA THR A 80 1.03 5.35 -10.72
C THR A 80 1.37 4.07 -9.95
N LEU A 81 0.84 3.92 -8.74
CA LEU A 81 1.05 2.75 -7.92
C LEU A 81 0.44 1.49 -8.55
N SER A 82 -0.73 1.59 -9.21
CA SER A 82 -1.30 0.47 -9.96
C SER A 82 -0.38 -0.02 -11.06
N ALA A 83 0.22 0.90 -11.81
CA ALA A 83 1.19 0.55 -12.85
C ALA A 83 2.44 -0.14 -12.27
N LEU A 84 2.97 0.34 -11.14
CA LEU A 84 4.08 -0.29 -10.44
C LEU A 84 3.72 -1.71 -9.96
N ALA A 85 2.57 -1.87 -9.33
CA ALA A 85 2.10 -3.18 -8.88
C ALA A 85 1.84 -4.16 -10.03
N LYS A 86 1.43 -3.66 -11.20
CA LYS A 86 1.29 -4.45 -12.42
C LYS A 86 2.63 -4.96 -12.95
N VAL A 87 3.63 -4.08 -13.00
CA VAL A 87 4.92 -4.35 -13.64
C VAL A 87 5.86 -5.13 -12.72
N PHE A 88 5.82 -4.88 -11.41
CA PHE A 88 6.71 -5.51 -10.44
C PHE A 88 6.02 -6.61 -9.65
N PRO A 89 6.41 -7.90 -9.82
CA PRO A 89 5.79 -9.01 -9.09
C PRO A 89 5.87 -8.90 -7.57
N ASN A 90 6.89 -8.23 -7.07
CA ASN A 90 7.21 -8.04 -5.66
C ASN A 90 6.65 -6.75 -5.04
N VAL A 91 5.81 -6.01 -5.76
CA VAL A 91 5.14 -4.81 -5.24
C VAL A 91 3.69 -5.12 -4.90
N TYR A 92 3.32 -4.91 -3.65
CA TYR A 92 1.97 -5.03 -3.10
C TYR A 92 1.42 -3.64 -2.79
N ILE A 93 0.11 -3.49 -2.87
CA ILE A 93 -0.59 -2.25 -2.52
C ILE A 93 -1.28 -2.47 -1.17
N ASP A 94 -1.06 -1.56 -0.24
CA ASP A 94 -1.78 -1.59 1.04
C ASP A 94 -2.69 -0.35 1.16
N MET A 95 -3.95 -0.62 1.48
CA MET A 95 -4.96 0.41 1.73
C MET A 95 -4.92 0.92 3.18
N CYS A 96 -3.80 0.68 3.86
CA CYS A 96 -3.51 1.19 5.18
C CYS A 96 -3.79 2.69 5.25
N TRP A 97 -4.57 3.12 6.25
CA TRP A 97 -5.01 4.50 6.50
C TRP A 97 -5.78 5.18 5.34
N ALA A 98 -5.76 4.62 4.16
CA ALA A 98 -6.33 5.21 2.95
C ALA A 98 -7.84 5.51 3.06
N HIS A 99 -8.59 4.66 3.75
CA HIS A 99 -10.04 4.81 3.91
C HIS A 99 -10.44 6.05 4.69
N ILE A 100 -9.54 6.61 5.50
CA ILE A 100 -9.72 7.88 6.20
C ILE A 100 -9.22 9.04 5.36
N ILE A 101 -8.12 8.87 4.63
CA ILE A 101 -7.58 9.90 3.74
C ILE A 101 -8.64 10.32 2.72
N SER A 102 -9.23 9.36 2.02
CA SER A 102 -10.30 9.62 1.04
C SER A 102 -11.08 8.34 0.73
N PRO A 103 -12.29 8.18 1.31
CA PRO A 103 -13.18 7.08 0.95
C PRO A 103 -13.45 6.98 -0.55
N THR A 104 -13.63 8.13 -1.21
CA THR A 104 -13.86 8.20 -2.65
C THR A 104 -12.66 7.69 -3.45
N ALA A 105 -11.45 8.13 -3.09
CA ALA A 105 -10.24 7.64 -3.75
C ALA A 105 -10.07 6.13 -3.56
N CYS A 106 -10.37 5.58 -2.38
CA CYS A 106 -10.32 4.15 -2.13
C CYS A 106 -11.25 3.35 -3.05
N VAL A 107 -12.51 3.77 -3.17
CA VAL A 107 -13.49 3.10 -4.03
C VAL A 107 -13.05 3.17 -5.49
N ASN A 108 -12.75 4.36 -5.99
CA ASN A 108 -12.35 4.57 -7.37
C ASN A 108 -11.07 3.82 -7.74
N SER A 109 -10.08 3.84 -6.82
CA SER A 109 -8.82 3.12 -7.03
C SER A 109 -9.07 1.62 -7.14
N LEU A 110 -9.86 1.03 -6.26
CA LEU A 110 -10.11 -0.42 -6.31
C LEU A 110 -10.92 -0.82 -7.56
N VAL A 111 -11.86 0.02 -8.00
CA VAL A 111 -12.58 -0.20 -9.26
C VAL A 111 -11.61 -0.25 -10.44
N GLU A 112 -10.67 0.69 -10.53
CA GLU A 112 -9.63 0.71 -11.57
C GLU A 112 -8.64 -0.47 -11.43
N TRP A 113 -8.24 -0.76 -10.20
CA TRP A 113 -7.25 -1.82 -9.94
C TRP A 113 -7.79 -3.21 -10.22
N ALA A 114 -9.10 -3.41 -10.11
CA ALA A 114 -9.72 -4.67 -10.50
C ALA A 114 -9.49 -5.02 -11.97
N ASP A 115 -9.29 -4.01 -12.82
CA ASP A 115 -8.98 -4.17 -14.24
C ASP A 115 -7.46 -4.27 -14.52
N SER A 116 -6.63 -3.73 -13.64
CA SER A 116 -5.22 -3.48 -13.94
C SER A 116 -4.21 -4.21 -13.04
N VAL A 117 -4.57 -4.58 -11.81
CA VAL A 117 -3.66 -5.16 -10.82
C VAL A 117 -4.13 -6.56 -10.42
N PRO A 118 -3.22 -7.55 -10.26
CA PRO A 118 -3.60 -8.82 -9.66
C PRO A 118 -4.15 -8.60 -8.24
N LEU A 119 -5.42 -8.93 -8.01
CA LEU A 119 -6.14 -8.63 -6.76
C LEU A 119 -5.52 -9.29 -5.52
N ASN A 120 -4.78 -10.38 -5.69
CA ASN A 120 -4.00 -11.04 -4.64
C ASN A 120 -2.73 -10.28 -4.22
N LYS A 121 -2.54 -9.08 -4.74
CA LYS A 121 -1.45 -8.15 -4.37
C LYS A 121 -1.96 -6.91 -3.65
N ILE A 122 -3.24 -6.91 -3.24
CA ILE A 122 -3.88 -5.79 -2.57
C ILE A 122 -4.26 -6.22 -1.16
N ASN A 123 -3.75 -5.50 -0.16
CA ASN A 123 -4.17 -5.59 1.23
C ASN A 123 -5.27 -4.55 1.48
N ALA A 124 -6.46 -4.99 1.87
CA ALA A 124 -7.63 -4.13 1.98
C ALA A 124 -7.62 -3.20 3.19
N PHE A 125 -6.79 -3.47 4.21
CA PHE A 125 -6.83 -2.75 5.47
C PHE A 125 -5.51 -2.80 6.22
N GLY A 126 -5.08 -1.64 6.69
CA GLY A 126 -4.10 -1.41 7.73
C GLY A 126 -4.58 -0.24 8.60
N GLY A 127 -4.50 -0.36 9.91
CA GLY A 127 -5.05 0.62 10.84
C GLY A 127 -4.23 1.91 10.87
N ASP A 128 -2.94 1.77 11.08
CA ASP A 128 -1.98 2.89 11.25
C ASP A 128 -2.42 3.89 12.33
N TYR A 129 -2.81 3.35 13.50
CA TYR A 129 -3.30 4.12 14.66
C TYR A 129 -2.41 3.99 15.87
N CYS A 130 -2.31 5.09 16.63
CA CYS A 130 -1.67 5.10 17.94
C CYS A 130 -2.60 4.58 19.06
N PHE A 131 -3.91 4.39 18.81
CA PHE A 131 -4.90 3.92 19.76
C PHE A 131 -5.87 2.92 19.14
N ILE A 132 -6.21 1.90 19.91
CA ILE A 132 -6.94 0.73 19.40
C ILE A 132 -8.41 1.04 19.04
N ASP A 133 -9.03 1.99 19.71
CA ASP A 133 -10.45 2.31 19.48
C ASP A 133 -10.73 2.78 18.04
N GLY A 134 -9.79 3.51 17.45
CA GLY A 134 -9.89 3.97 16.07
C GLY A 134 -9.88 2.85 15.02
N VAL A 135 -9.24 1.72 15.34
CA VAL A 135 -9.10 0.58 14.43
C VAL A 135 -10.45 -0.01 14.05
N SER A 136 -11.36 -0.16 15.01
CA SER A 136 -12.70 -0.74 14.77
C SER A 136 -13.53 0.10 13.81
N GLY A 137 -13.58 1.42 14.04
CA GLY A 137 -14.31 2.35 13.18
C GLY A 137 -13.71 2.40 11.76
N HIS A 138 -12.39 2.45 11.67
CA HIS A 138 -11.70 2.46 10.38
C HIS A 138 -11.90 1.15 9.61
N GLN A 139 -11.86 0.00 10.29
CA GLN A 139 -12.13 -1.29 9.66
C GLN A 139 -13.56 -1.36 9.12
N HIS A 140 -14.54 -0.78 9.84
CA HIS A 140 -15.91 -0.67 9.33
C HIS A 140 -15.96 0.15 8.04
N MET A 141 -15.30 1.30 7.98
CA MET A 141 -15.19 2.13 6.76
C MET A 141 -14.52 1.37 5.62
N ALA A 142 -13.45 0.64 5.93
CA ALA A 142 -12.75 -0.18 4.93
C ALA A 142 -13.69 -1.23 4.30
N ARG A 143 -14.42 -1.96 5.13
CA ARG A 143 -15.41 -2.95 4.65
C ARG A 143 -16.48 -2.31 3.75
N MET A 144 -16.99 -1.16 4.13
CA MET A 144 -17.97 -0.43 3.31
C MET A 144 -17.38 -0.01 1.96
N ASN A 145 -16.19 0.57 1.94
CA ASN A 145 -15.55 1.05 0.71
C ASN A 145 -15.20 -0.11 -0.24
N ILE A 146 -14.62 -1.19 0.30
CA ILE A 146 -14.30 -2.40 -0.47
C ILE A 146 -15.57 -3.03 -1.04
N SER A 147 -16.63 -3.17 -0.22
CA SER A 147 -17.92 -3.72 -0.68
C SER A 147 -18.53 -2.88 -1.81
N ARG A 148 -18.47 -1.55 -1.71
CA ARG A 148 -18.95 -0.65 -2.77
C ARG A 148 -18.18 -0.83 -4.08
N ALA A 149 -16.85 -0.89 -4.02
CA ALA A 149 -16.02 -1.09 -5.20
C ALA A 149 -16.29 -2.45 -5.87
N LEU A 150 -16.40 -3.50 -5.07
CA LEU A 150 -16.71 -4.84 -5.59
C LEU A 150 -18.13 -4.92 -6.14
N ALA A 151 -19.12 -4.25 -5.53
CA ALA A 151 -20.49 -4.18 -6.04
C ALA A 151 -20.55 -3.51 -7.42
N ILE A 152 -19.81 -2.42 -7.63
CA ILE A 152 -19.69 -1.78 -8.96
C ILE A 152 -19.18 -2.80 -9.99
N LYS A 153 -18.16 -3.58 -9.66
CA LYS A 153 -17.62 -4.60 -10.59
C LYS A 153 -18.56 -5.78 -10.82
N VAL A 154 -19.43 -6.10 -9.87
CA VAL A 154 -20.52 -7.06 -10.07
C VAL A 154 -21.58 -6.50 -11.02
N GLU A 155 -21.98 -5.23 -10.84
CA GLU A 155 -22.93 -4.54 -11.73
C GLU A 155 -22.39 -4.41 -13.16
N GLU A 156 -21.08 -4.20 -13.33
CA GLU A 156 -20.39 -4.21 -14.62
C GLU A 156 -20.26 -5.61 -15.24
N GLY A 157 -20.58 -6.68 -14.49
CA GLY A 157 -20.49 -8.07 -14.95
C GLY A 157 -19.08 -8.65 -14.96
N LEU A 158 -18.10 -7.99 -14.31
CA LEU A 158 -16.73 -8.52 -14.20
C LEU A 158 -16.64 -9.70 -13.23
N PHE A 159 -17.40 -9.65 -12.13
CA PHE A 159 -17.49 -10.69 -11.12
C PHE A 159 -18.95 -11.08 -10.87
N ASP A 160 -19.18 -12.32 -10.44
CA ASP A 160 -20.43 -12.65 -9.74
C ASP A 160 -20.33 -12.30 -8.24
N VAL A 161 -21.45 -12.39 -7.52
CA VAL A 161 -21.53 -12.04 -6.10
C VAL A 161 -20.63 -12.93 -5.24
N GLU A 162 -20.55 -14.22 -5.55
CA GLU A 162 -19.76 -15.17 -4.77
C GLU A 162 -18.25 -14.94 -5.01
N GLU A 163 -17.87 -14.60 -6.24
CA GLU A 163 -16.51 -14.22 -6.54
C GLU A 163 -16.11 -12.90 -5.85
N ALA A 164 -16.97 -11.90 -5.84
CA ALA A 164 -16.75 -10.64 -5.13
C ALA A 164 -16.54 -10.87 -3.61
N LYS A 165 -17.32 -11.75 -2.98
CA LYS A 165 -17.14 -12.15 -1.58
C LYS A 165 -15.79 -12.83 -1.36
N ARG A 166 -15.40 -13.75 -2.27
CA ARG A 166 -14.11 -14.43 -2.21
C ARG A 166 -12.94 -13.45 -2.33
N ILE A 167 -13.04 -12.49 -3.25
CA ILE A 167 -12.05 -11.42 -3.44
C ILE A 167 -11.95 -10.56 -2.17
N GLY A 168 -13.08 -10.14 -1.60
CA GLY A 168 -13.09 -9.38 -0.34
C GLY A 168 -12.38 -10.13 0.79
N LYS A 169 -12.71 -11.41 0.97
CA LYS A 169 -12.01 -12.27 1.96
C LYS A 169 -10.52 -12.37 1.66
N MET A 170 -10.14 -12.55 0.42
CA MET A 170 -8.75 -12.64 0.01
C MET A 170 -7.98 -11.37 0.39
N MET A 171 -8.52 -10.19 0.10
CA MET A 171 -7.87 -8.90 0.36
C MET A 171 -7.76 -8.58 1.86
N PHE A 172 -8.77 -8.95 2.67
CA PHE A 172 -8.76 -8.71 4.12
C PHE A 172 -8.00 -9.77 4.92
N TYR A 173 -7.83 -10.96 4.40
CA TYR A 173 -7.31 -12.09 5.18
C TYR A 173 -6.24 -12.90 4.47
N ASP A 174 -6.53 -13.48 3.30
CA ASP A 174 -5.64 -14.47 2.69
C ASP A 174 -4.35 -13.83 2.17
N THR A 175 -4.44 -12.65 1.55
CA THR A 175 -3.27 -11.89 1.06
C THR A 175 -2.36 -11.44 2.20
N PRO A 176 -2.83 -10.70 3.22
CA PRO A 176 -1.96 -10.31 4.33
C PRO A 176 -1.44 -11.50 5.11
N LYS A 177 -2.26 -12.55 5.33
CA LYS A 177 -1.80 -13.77 5.99
C LYS A 177 -0.61 -14.41 5.28
N LYS A 178 -0.68 -14.50 3.95
CA LYS A 178 0.40 -15.06 3.13
C LYS A 178 1.61 -14.13 3.11
N LEU A 179 1.40 -12.84 2.87
CA LEU A 179 2.46 -11.83 2.75
C LEU A 179 3.30 -11.72 4.03
N PHE A 180 2.64 -11.68 5.18
CA PHE A 180 3.28 -11.52 6.49
C PHE A 180 3.60 -12.84 7.19
N HIS A 181 3.39 -13.98 6.52
CA HIS A 181 3.66 -15.33 7.08
C HIS A 181 2.96 -15.60 8.42
N LEU A 182 1.73 -15.09 8.58
CA LEU A 182 0.98 -15.24 9.82
C LEU A 182 0.55 -16.70 10.03
N LYS A 183 0.95 -17.26 11.17
CA LYS A 183 0.58 -18.63 11.57
C LYS A 183 -0.70 -18.57 12.42
N ASN A 184 -1.73 -19.32 11.98
CA ASN A 184 -2.94 -19.63 12.79
C ASN A 184 -3.60 -18.40 13.45
N VAL A 185 -3.91 -17.37 12.66
CA VAL A 185 -4.77 -16.27 13.07
C VAL A 185 -6.18 -16.54 12.60
#